data_7e01a422e14f6c7e920f0036dab4a311
#
_entry.id   7e01a422e14f6c7e920f0036dab4a311
#
_cell.length_a   1.000
_cell.length_b   1.000
_cell.length_c   1.000
_cell.angle_alpha   90.00
_cell.angle_beta   90.00
_cell.angle_gamma   90.00
#
_symmetry.space_group_name_H-M   'P 1'
#
loop_
_entity.id
_entity.type
_entity.pdbx_description
1 polymer ?
#
loop_
_entity_poly.entity_id
_entity_poly.type
_entity_poly.pdbx_seq_one_letter_code
_entity_poly.pdbx_strand_id
1 'polypeptide(L)'
;TEIYTRSLVGSVRCVYETAEEPFTCQVCSDRYGRAQGLAARIGGLPYGHCAWATRRLIGQIHRIRPDVVHLQCLNGHFCNLYHLLAFLKEAQIPTVLTLHAEFPYTGGCSHAGTCSGFLQRCTGCTRAGPETACLLGNRAEASWQQLRAIYKGWDRLAVVGCSRWIARRAAASSALAGIPVSVIPNGIDTGVFFPRPQDASQLRQSLSIAPGKRVILFAAPAFTHGKGFDLFLDLARSCAHLPLRFLAAGDHTRHSLPNLTTLGHISGREQMAVLYSAADVLVLCSRQDNFPTVCLEASACGTPVVGFSVGGVPETILPGLGVAVPPGNVTAMRRVLQTLLPPAPAAVAQARARWDCRRMALDYLALYRRMTP
;
A
#
# COMPACT_ATOMS: atom_id res chain seq x y z
N THR A 1 18.35 -6.68 -23.29
CA THR A 1 17.23 -5.90 -23.83
C THR A 1 16.85 -4.91 -22.76
N GLU A 2 17.26 -3.65 -22.88
CA GLU A 2 16.89 -2.57 -21.96
C GLU A 2 15.39 -2.30 -22.13
N ILE A 3 14.65 -2.49 -21.04
CA ILE A 3 13.23 -2.16 -21.00
C ILE A 3 13.15 -0.69 -20.60
N TYR A 4 12.95 0.18 -21.57
CA TYR A 4 12.67 1.59 -21.31
C TYR A 4 11.26 1.75 -20.76
N THR A 5 11.11 1.71 -19.45
CA THR A 5 9.87 2.16 -18.79
C THR A 5 9.88 3.67 -18.70
N ARG A 6 9.18 4.34 -19.60
CA ARG A 6 8.91 5.79 -19.48
C ARG A 6 7.83 5.99 -18.43
N SER A 7 8.22 6.18 -17.17
CA SER A 7 7.27 6.43 -16.08
C SER A 7 7.01 7.92 -15.92
N LEU A 8 5.72 8.31 -15.94
CA LEU A 8 5.25 9.60 -15.49
C LEU A 8 4.83 9.44 -14.02
N VAL A 9 5.61 9.97 -13.08
CA VAL A 9 5.33 9.87 -11.65
C VAL A 9 4.76 11.21 -11.17
N GLY A 10 3.52 11.18 -10.68
CA GLY A 10 3.02 12.23 -9.82
C GLY A 10 3.69 12.11 -8.44
N SER A 11 3.79 13.22 -7.68
CA SER A 11 4.45 13.22 -6.37
C SER A 11 3.64 12.39 -5.36
N VAL A 12 3.76 11.08 -5.44
CA VAL A 12 3.38 10.17 -4.37
C VAL A 12 4.66 9.85 -3.62
N ARG A 13 4.79 10.37 -2.41
CA ARG A 13 5.86 9.95 -1.52
C ARG A 13 5.61 8.49 -1.10
N CYS A 14 6.14 7.54 -1.86
CA CYS A 14 6.52 6.27 -1.25
C CYS A 14 7.64 6.54 -0.24
N VAL A 15 7.64 5.84 0.86
CA VAL A 15 8.54 6.03 2.02
C VAL A 15 10.04 5.95 1.64
N TYR A 16 10.36 5.58 0.40
CA TYR A 16 11.71 5.25 -0.08
C TYR A 16 12.14 5.93 -1.38
N GLU A 17 11.36 6.86 -1.96
CA GLU A 17 11.72 7.48 -3.23
C GLU A 17 12.45 8.81 -3.02
N THR A 18 13.78 8.77 -3.20
CA THR A 18 14.64 9.94 -3.37
C THR A 18 15.48 9.85 -4.65
N ALA A 19 15.26 8.88 -5.54
CA ALA A 19 16.04 8.75 -6.76
C ALA A 19 15.48 9.67 -7.85
N GLU A 20 16.31 10.56 -8.37
CA GLU A 20 16.09 11.20 -9.67
C GLU A 20 16.29 10.16 -10.77
N GLU A 21 15.22 9.46 -11.11
CA GLU A 21 15.22 8.53 -12.24
C GLU A 21 15.27 9.34 -13.56
N PRO A 22 16.10 8.97 -14.55
CA PRO A 22 16.34 9.76 -15.76
C PRO A 22 15.11 9.98 -16.66
N PHE A 23 14.00 9.32 -16.37
CA PHE A 23 12.74 9.40 -17.13
C PHE A 23 11.54 9.86 -16.29
N THR A 24 11.78 10.47 -15.14
CA THR A 24 10.71 10.97 -14.27
C THR A 24 10.34 12.41 -14.62
N CYS A 25 9.05 12.73 -14.56
CA CYS A 25 8.54 14.07 -14.71
C CYS A 25 7.58 14.40 -13.57
N GLN A 26 7.93 15.40 -12.77
CA GLN A 26 7.04 15.91 -11.75
C GLN A 26 5.89 16.68 -12.39
N VAL A 27 4.64 16.25 -12.15
CA VAL A 27 3.44 16.84 -12.73
C VAL A 27 3.10 18.19 -12.11
N CYS A 28 3.22 18.29 -10.77
CA CYS A 28 3.00 19.54 -10.02
C CYS A 28 3.84 19.57 -8.75
N SER A 29 3.94 20.75 -8.12
CA SER A 29 4.61 20.89 -6.82
C SER A 29 3.74 20.37 -5.67
N ASP A 30 4.39 19.99 -4.57
CA ASP A 30 3.70 19.57 -3.33
C ASP A 30 2.76 20.65 -2.79
N ARG A 31 3.13 21.93 -2.90
CA ARG A 31 2.30 23.07 -2.47
C ARG A 31 1.00 23.15 -3.28
N TYR A 32 1.09 22.97 -4.60
CA TYR A 32 -0.08 22.90 -5.46
C TYR A 32 -0.97 21.72 -5.09
N GLY A 33 -0.41 20.52 -4.91
CA GLY A 33 -1.15 19.32 -4.51
C GLY A 33 -1.89 19.50 -3.17
N ARG A 34 -1.24 20.11 -2.16
CA ARG A 34 -1.88 20.42 -0.87
C ARG A 34 -3.05 21.40 -1.00
N ALA A 35 -2.89 22.47 -1.78
CA ALA A 35 -3.97 23.43 -2.03
C ALA A 35 -5.17 22.77 -2.74
N GLN A 36 -4.91 21.92 -3.73
CA GLN A 36 -5.95 21.17 -4.43
C GLN A 36 -6.62 20.13 -3.54
N GLY A 37 -5.87 19.49 -2.63
CA GLY A 37 -6.40 18.60 -1.61
C GLY A 37 -7.36 19.32 -0.66
N LEU A 38 -7.04 20.55 -0.23
CA LEU A 38 -7.93 21.38 0.57
C LEU A 38 -9.20 21.74 -0.22
N ALA A 39 -9.07 22.14 -1.48
CA ALA A 39 -10.23 22.43 -2.35
C ALA A 39 -11.15 21.19 -2.51
N ALA A 40 -10.56 19.99 -2.65
CA ALA A 40 -11.33 18.75 -2.71
C ALA A 40 -12.10 18.46 -1.42
N ARG A 41 -11.48 18.73 -0.27
CA ARG A 41 -12.15 18.59 1.04
C ARG A 41 -13.31 19.54 1.23
N ILE A 42 -13.17 20.80 0.78
CA ILE A 42 -14.25 21.81 0.83
C ILE A 42 -15.35 21.44 -0.15
N GLY A 43 -15.02 21.15 -1.41
CA GLY A 43 -15.99 20.85 -2.47
C GLY A 43 -16.66 19.47 -2.37
N GLY A 44 -16.15 18.58 -1.53
CA GLY A 44 -16.71 17.25 -1.29
C GLY A 44 -16.60 16.27 -2.46
N LEU A 45 -15.93 16.63 -3.57
CA LEU A 45 -15.66 15.72 -4.71
C LEU A 45 -14.20 15.22 -4.64
N PRO A 46 -13.98 13.99 -4.20
CA PRO A 46 -12.64 13.44 -4.12
C PRO A 46 -11.99 13.38 -5.51
N TYR A 47 -10.71 13.74 -5.60
CA TYR A 47 -9.90 13.66 -6.82
C TYR A 47 -10.44 14.44 -8.05
N GLY A 48 -11.44 15.33 -7.87
CA GLY A 48 -12.08 16.12 -8.94
C GLY A 48 -11.44 17.48 -9.22
N HIS A 49 -10.28 17.75 -8.63
CA HIS A 49 -9.56 19.01 -8.75
C HIS A 49 -8.29 18.85 -9.62
N CYS A 50 -7.34 19.80 -9.57
CA CYS A 50 -6.05 19.73 -10.28
C CYS A 50 -6.13 19.89 -11.80
N ALA A 51 -7.02 20.72 -12.32
CA ALA A 51 -7.23 20.88 -13.77
C ALA A 51 -5.95 21.26 -14.53
N TRP A 52 -5.14 22.19 -14.00
CA TRP A 52 -3.88 22.61 -14.64
C TRP A 52 -2.86 21.47 -14.72
N ALA A 53 -2.63 20.77 -13.61
CA ALA A 53 -1.70 19.64 -13.57
C ALA A 53 -2.16 18.51 -14.49
N THR A 54 -3.47 18.26 -14.58
CA THR A 54 -4.04 17.26 -15.50
C THR A 54 -3.81 17.62 -16.95
N ARG A 55 -4.01 18.89 -17.34
CA ARG A 55 -3.71 19.34 -18.71
C ARG A 55 -2.23 19.17 -19.07
N ARG A 56 -1.34 19.49 -18.11
CA ARG A 56 0.10 19.28 -18.28
C ARG A 56 0.43 17.79 -18.47
N LEU A 57 -0.15 16.91 -17.67
CA LEU A 57 0.01 15.45 -17.77
C LEU A 57 -0.49 14.94 -19.13
N ILE A 58 -1.68 15.35 -19.57
CA ILE A 58 -2.24 15.01 -20.88
C ILE A 58 -1.32 15.49 -22.01
N GLY A 59 -0.79 16.71 -21.91
CA GLY A 59 0.18 17.23 -22.88
C GLY A 59 1.47 16.41 -22.96
N GLN A 60 1.93 15.84 -21.83
CA GLN A 60 3.06 14.90 -21.83
C GLN A 60 2.68 13.56 -22.49
N ILE A 61 1.50 13.02 -22.21
CA ILE A 61 1.03 11.78 -22.85
C ILE A 61 0.95 11.97 -24.38
N HIS A 62 0.41 13.08 -24.86
CA HIS A 62 0.40 13.40 -26.29
C HIS A 62 1.79 13.49 -26.92
N ARG A 63 2.76 14.06 -26.19
CA ARG A 63 4.14 14.20 -26.68
C ARG A 63 4.86 12.86 -26.74
N ILE A 64 4.69 12.01 -25.70
CA ILE A 64 5.37 10.72 -25.58
C ILE A 64 4.75 9.68 -26.50
N ARG A 65 3.43 9.75 -26.77
CA ARG A 65 2.64 8.76 -27.51
C ARG A 65 2.91 7.33 -27.02
N PRO A 66 2.62 7.03 -25.74
CA PRO A 66 2.90 5.70 -25.20
C PRO A 66 1.96 4.66 -25.80
N ASP A 67 2.48 3.43 -25.98
CA ASP A 67 1.67 2.28 -26.40
C ASP A 67 0.72 1.81 -25.31
N VAL A 68 1.10 1.99 -24.05
CA VAL A 68 0.31 1.67 -22.85
C VAL A 68 0.49 2.74 -21.78
N VAL A 69 -0.58 3.17 -21.13
CA VAL A 69 -0.53 3.98 -19.91
C VAL A 69 -0.86 3.10 -18.71
N HIS A 70 0.05 3.03 -17.74
CA HIS A 70 -0.17 2.33 -16.49
C HIS A 70 -0.39 3.32 -15.35
N LEU A 71 -1.59 3.28 -14.77
CA LEU A 71 -2.02 4.15 -13.68
C LEU A 71 -1.87 3.45 -12.33
N GLN A 72 -1.14 4.08 -11.42
CA GLN A 72 -0.95 3.61 -10.05
C GLN A 72 -1.06 4.77 -9.06
N CYS A 73 -1.55 4.51 -7.84
CA CYS A 73 -1.54 5.46 -6.72
C CYS A 73 -2.07 6.86 -7.06
N LEU A 74 -3.22 6.96 -7.75
CA LEU A 74 -3.80 8.24 -8.21
C LEU A 74 -4.44 9.10 -7.09
N ASN A 75 -4.23 8.76 -5.83
CA ASN A 75 -4.84 9.41 -4.67
C ASN A 75 -4.09 10.64 -4.13
N GLY A 76 -3.10 11.16 -4.86
CA GLY A 76 -2.18 12.19 -4.38
C GLY A 76 -2.59 13.65 -4.66
N HIS A 77 -3.81 13.97 -5.11
CA HIS A 77 -4.24 15.32 -5.49
C HIS A 77 -3.31 16.04 -6.50
N PHE A 78 -2.68 15.28 -7.39
CA PHE A 78 -1.81 15.79 -8.45
C PHE A 78 -2.47 15.81 -9.83
N CYS A 79 -3.59 15.11 -9.99
CA CYS A 79 -4.40 15.13 -11.20
C CYS A 79 -5.90 15.03 -10.87
N ASN A 80 -6.74 15.48 -11.81
CA ASN A 80 -8.17 15.21 -11.82
C ASN A 80 -8.39 13.80 -12.38
N LEU A 81 -8.78 12.89 -11.51
CA LEU A 81 -8.97 11.48 -11.84
C LEU A 81 -9.97 11.29 -13.00
N TYR A 82 -11.09 11.94 -12.91
CA TYR A 82 -12.17 11.78 -13.91
C TYR A 82 -11.77 12.30 -15.28
N HIS A 83 -11.13 13.45 -15.33
CA HIS A 83 -10.66 14.06 -16.59
C HIS A 83 -9.56 13.22 -17.23
N LEU A 84 -8.61 12.71 -16.43
CA LEU A 84 -7.54 11.86 -16.94
C LEU A 84 -8.10 10.54 -17.50
N LEU A 85 -9.00 9.87 -16.79
CA LEU A 85 -9.61 8.62 -17.23
C LEU A 85 -10.48 8.82 -18.48
N ALA A 86 -11.29 9.88 -18.53
CA ALA A 86 -12.10 10.22 -19.70
C ALA A 86 -11.22 10.45 -20.93
N PHE A 87 -10.15 11.24 -20.80
CA PHE A 87 -9.18 11.47 -21.88
C PHE A 87 -8.55 10.17 -22.40
N LEU A 88 -8.08 9.28 -21.51
CA LEU A 88 -7.45 8.02 -21.92
C LEU A 88 -8.43 7.13 -22.69
N LYS A 89 -9.69 7.10 -22.26
CA LYS A 89 -10.77 6.38 -22.96
C LYS A 89 -11.03 6.97 -24.33
N GLU A 90 -11.25 8.28 -24.43
CA GLU A 90 -11.53 8.98 -25.68
C GLU A 90 -10.37 8.86 -26.68
N ALA A 91 -9.14 8.98 -26.21
CA ALA A 91 -7.94 8.81 -27.01
C ALA A 91 -7.65 7.33 -27.37
N GLN A 92 -8.45 6.39 -26.91
CA GLN A 92 -8.30 4.94 -27.16
C GLN A 92 -6.92 4.40 -26.80
N ILE A 93 -6.29 4.96 -25.76
CA ILE A 93 -4.97 4.52 -25.29
C ILE A 93 -5.14 3.28 -24.40
N PRO A 94 -4.46 2.15 -24.71
CA PRO A 94 -4.45 1.00 -23.83
C PRO A 94 -4.05 1.40 -22.41
N THR A 95 -4.91 1.12 -21.42
CA THR A 95 -4.71 1.62 -20.06
C THR A 95 -4.78 0.48 -19.04
N VAL A 96 -3.77 0.37 -18.19
CA VAL A 96 -3.77 -0.51 -17.02
C VAL A 96 -4.04 0.34 -15.77
N LEU A 97 -5.00 -0.03 -14.96
CA LEU A 97 -5.30 0.61 -13.68
C LEU A 97 -5.02 -0.37 -12.54
N THR A 98 -3.94 -0.15 -11.79
CA THR A 98 -3.63 -0.96 -10.61
C THR A 98 -4.26 -0.38 -9.36
N LEU A 99 -4.99 -1.22 -8.67
CA LEU A 99 -5.73 -0.89 -7.46
C LEU A 99 -4.85 -1.14 -6.22
N HIS A 100 -4.28 -0.06 -5.67
CA HIS A 100 -3.62 -0.05 -4.36
C HIS A 100 -4.57 0.44 -3.26
N ALA A 101 -5.70 1.04 -3.64
CA ALA A 101 -6.77 1.52 -2.78
C ALA A 101 -8.12 1.33 -3.47
N GLU A 102 -9.21 1.47 -2.73
CA GLU A 102 -10.56 1.19 -3.22
C GLU A 102 -11.22 2.39 -3.92
N PHE A 103 -10.63 3.59 -3.88
CA PHE A 103 -11.24 4.80 -4.45
C PHE A 103 -11.57 4.72 -5.95
N PRO A 104 -10.87 3.95 -6.81
CA PRO A 104 -11.20 3.90 -8.24
C PRO A 104 -12.54 3.21 -8.55
N TYR A 105 -13.13 2.49 -7.59
CA TYR A 105 -14.42 1.82 -7.79
C TYR A 105 -15.45 2.12 -6.70
N THR A 106 -15.13 3.09 -5.82
CA THR A 106 -16.00 3.58 -4.75
C THR A 106 -16.35 5.05 -4.98
N GLY A 107 -17.09 5.65 -4.06
CA GLY A 107 -17.35 7.09 -4.04
C GLY A 107 -16.19 7.95 -3.53
N GLY A 108 -14.95 7.41 -3.49
CA GLY A 108 -13.76 8.12 -3.05
C GLY A 108 -13.04 7.51 -1.84
N CYS A 109 -13.57 6.45 -1.24
CA CYS A 109 -12.94 5.79 -0.09
C CYS A 109 -11.65 5.07 -0.50
N SER A 110 -10.54 5.34 0.18
CA SER A 110 -9.32 4.54 0.05
C SER A 110 -9.48 3.14 0.65
N HIS A 111 -10.29 3.04 1.71
CA HIS A 111 -10.65 1.79 2.37
C HIS A 111 -12.14 1.83 2.72
N ALA A 112 -12.97 1.10 2.01
CA ALA A 112 -14.40 1.07 2.26
C ALA A 112 -14.79 0.23 3.50
N GLY A 113 -13.87 -0.60 4.01
CA GLY A 113 -14.11 -1.42 5.19
C GLY A 113 -15.30 -2.37 5.01
N THR A 114 -16.26 -2.32 5.93
CA THR A 114 -17.50 -3.10 5.88
C THR A 114 -18.59 -2.47 5.01
N CYS A 115 -18.37 -1.27 4.45
CA CYS A 115 -19.36 -0.62 3.59
C CYS A 115 -19.57 -1.42 2.30
N SER A 116 -20.84 -1.59 1.93
CA SER A 116 -21.29 -2.25 0.69
C SER A 116 -21.87 -1.28 -0.34
N GLY A 117 -21.88 0.02 -0.06
CA GLY A 117 -22.48 1.03 -0.95
C GLY A 117 -21.92 1.03 -2.38
N PHE A 118 -20.64 0.73 -2.55
CA PHE A 118 -19.99 0.66 -3.86
C PHE A 118 -20.49 -0.50 -4.74
N LEU A 119 -21.14 -1.51 -4.16
CA LEU A 119 -21.71 -2.62 -4.91
C LEU A 119 -22.83 -2.13 -5.85
N GLN A 120 -23.54 -1.06 -5.45
CA GLN A 120 -24.69 -0.53 -6.22
C GLN A 120 -24.50 0.93 -6.62
N ARG A 121 -24.34 1.87 -5.67
CA ARG A 121 -24.38 3.31 -5.98
C ARG A 121 -23.85 4.22 -4.88
N CYS A 122 -23.05 3.96 -4.00
CA CYS A 122 -22.49 4.87 -2.97
C CYS A 122 -23.42 6.01 -2.49
N THR A 123 -24.74 5.76 -2.42
CA THR A 123 -25.75 6.74 -1.92
C THR A 123 -25.69 6.84 -0.41
N GLY A 124 -26.06 8.00 0.17
CA GLY A 124 -26.15 8.19 1.61
C GLY A 124 -24.84 7.92 2.36
N CYS A 125 -23.70 8.23 1.76
CA CYS A 125 -22.38 7.88 2.29
C CYS A 125 -22.12 8.51 3.66
N THR A 126 -21.95 7.69 4.69
CA THR A 126 -21.55 8.10 6.06
C THR A 126 -20.04 8.17 6.24
N ARG A 127 -19.25 7.68 5.27
CA ARG A 127 -17.78 7.57 5.34
C ARG A 127 -17.05 8.75 4.68
N ALA A 128 -17.76 9.66 4.00
CA ALA A 128 -17.12 10.76 3.27
C ALA A 128 -16.24 11.64 4.18
N GLY A 129 -16.69 11.97 5.37
CA GLY A 129 -15.89 12.71 6.35
C GLY A 129 -14.63 11.95 6.79
N PRO A 130 -14.76 10.75 7.38
CA PRO A 130 -13.61 9.96 7.87
C PRO A 130 -12.61 9.55 6.77
N GLU A 131 -13.09 9.15 5.59
CA GLU A 131 -12.23 8.57 4.54
C GLU A 131 -11.66 9.60 3.56
N THR A 132 -12.44 10.64 3.22
CA THR A 132 -12.04 11.65 2.24
C THR A 132 -11.79 13.01 2.88
N ALA A 133 -12.00 13.13 4.19
CA ALA A 133 -11.89 14.35 4.98
C ALA A 133 -12.74 15.52 4.41
N CYS A 134 -13.91 15.21 3.81
CA CYS A 134 -14.84 16.20 3.32
C CYS A 134 -15.39 17.07 4.45
N LEU A 135 -15.37 18.39 4.26
CA LEU A 135 -15.78 19.38 5.28
C LEU A 135 -17.21 19.86 5.06
N LEU A 136 -17.55 20.29 3.84
CA LEU A 136 -18.83 20.99 3.55
C LEU A 136 -19.74 20.21 2.60
N GLY A 137 -19.26 19.14 1.95
CA GLY A 137 -20.04 18.41 0.98
C GLY A 137 -19.77 16.92 1.01
N ASN A 138 -20.78 16.14 0.63
CA ASN A 138 -20.65 14.71 0.41
C ASN A 138 -21.08 14.40 -1.02
N ARG A 139 -20.11 14.30 -1.91
CA ARG A 139 -20.34 14.01 -3.34
C ARG A 139 -19.90 12.60 -3.72
N ALA A 140 -19.88 11.67 -2.76
CA ALA A 140 -19.46 10.29 -2.99
C ALA A 140 -20.31 9.61 -4.08
N GLU A 141 -21.61 9.85 -4.10
CA GLU A 141 -22.48 9.33 -5.15
C GLU A 141 -22.12 9.90 -6.54
N ALA A 142 -21.91 11.21 -6.62
CA ALA A 142 -21.50 11.87 -7.88
C ALA A 142 -20.14 11.35 -8.36
N SER A 143 -19.18 11.16 -7.45
CA SER A 143 -17.89 10.53 -7.73
C SER A 143 -18.06 9.13 -8.34
N TRP A 144 -18.85 8.30 -7.69
CA TRP A 144 -19.13 6.94 -8.15
C TRP A 144 -19.84 6.92 -9.51
N GLN A 145 -20.83 7.80 -9.71
CA GLN A 145 -21.55 7.91 -10.98
C GLN A 145 -20.63 8.32 -12.14
N GLN A 146 -19.74 9.30 -11.91
CA GLN A 146 -18.75 9.72 -12.91
C GLN A 146 -17.81 8.57 -13.28
N LEU A 147 -17.28 7.82 -12.30
CA LEU A 147 -16.42 6.66 -12.57
C LEU A 147 -17.16 5.61 -13.38
N ARG A 148 -18.40 5.25 -12.99
CA ARG A 148 -19.23 4.30 -13.74
C ARG A 148 -19.47 4.74 -15.18
N ALA A 149 -19.77 6.01 -15.41
CA ALA A 149 -20.01 6.53 -16.75
C ALA A 149 -18.73 6.47 -17.61
N ILE A 150 -17.57 6.76 -17.03
CA ILE A 150 -16.29 6.67 -17.73
C ILE A 150 -15.96 5.20 -18.07
N TYR A 151 -16.11 4.29 -17.13
CA TYR A 151 -15.75 2.88 -17.32
C TYR A 151 -16.67 2.14 -18.31
N LYS A 152 -17.94 2.54 -18.40
CA LYS A 152 -18.91 1.89 -19.28
C LYS A 152 -18.42 1.87 -20.74
N GLY A 153 -18.25 0.66 -21.32
CA GLY A 153 -17.80 0.47 -22.70
C GLY A 153 -16.34 0.91 -22.94
N TRP A 154 -15.47 0.79 -21.95
CA TRP A 154 -14.02 1.05 -22.13
C TRP A 154 -13.28 -0.26 -22.38
N ASP A 155 -13.20 -0.66 -23.66
CA ASP A 155 -12.64 -1.95 -24.06
C ASP A 155 -11.11 -2.03 -23.93
N ARG A 156 -10.41 -0.87 -23.88
CA ARG A 156 -8.95 -0.79 -23.74
C ARG A 156 -8.50 -0.56 -22.29
N LEU A 157 -9.34 -0.87 -21.30
CA LEU A 157 -9.00 -0.81 -19.88
C LEU A 157 -8.79 -2.21 -19.30
N ALA A 158 -7.64 -2.44 -18.69
CA ALA A 158 -7.38 -3.58 -17.82
C ALA A 158 -7.27 -3.12 -16.36
N VAL A 159 -8.04 -3.71 -15.47
CA VAL A 159 -7.98 -3.43 -14.03
C VAL A 159 -7.22 -4.55 -13.33
N VAL A 160 -6.28 -4.16 -12.47
CA VAL A 160 -5.41 -5.08 -11.72
C VAL A 160 -5.54 -4.81 -10.23
N GLY A 161 -5.86 -5.82 -9.43
CA GLY A 161 -5.77 -5.75 -7.97
C GLY A 161 -4.40 -6.20 -7.47
N CYS A 162 -3.80 -5.46 -6.52
CA CYS A 162 -2.56 -5.88 -5.86
C CYS A 162 -2.78 -7.07 -4.90
N SER A 163 -4.02 -7.45 -4.61
CA SER A 163 -4.42 -8.65 -3.87
C SER A 163 -5.69 -9.24 -4.45
N ARG A 164 -5.93 -10.52 -4.17
CA ARG A 164 -7.23 -11.18 -4.49
C ARG A 164 -8.39 -10.52 -3.74
N TRP A 165 -8.12 -10.00 -2.54
CA TRP A 165 -9.13 -9.31 -1.74
C TRP A 165 -9.64 -8.07 -2.47
N ILE A 166 -8.75 -7.14 -2.89
CA ILE A 166 -9.18 -5.91 -3.57
C ILE A 166 -9.74 -6.21 -4.96
N ALA A 167 -9.18 -7.19 -5.67
CA ALA A 167 -9.68 -7.59 -6.99
C ALA A 167 -11.12 -8.12 -6.93
N ARG A 168 -11.45 -8.98 -5.94
CA ARG A 168 -12.82 -9.48 -5.74
C ARG A 168 -13.80 -8.36 -5.42
N ARG A 169 -13.40 -7.40 -4.57
CA ARG A 169 -14.24 -6.25 -4.24
C ARG A 169 -14.45 -5.32 -5.43
N ALA A 170 -13.40 -5.08 -6.20
CA ALA A 170 -13.48 -4.29 -7.44
C ALA A 170 -14.38 -4.97 -8.48
N ALA A 171 -14.24 -6.26 -8.71
CA ALA A 171 -15.07 -7.02 -9.62
C ALA A 171 -16.56 -7.06 -9.20
N ALA A 172 -16.84 -6.98 -7.90
CA ALA A 172 -18.20 -6.89 -7.37
C ALA A 172 -18.81 -5.48 -7.50
N SER A 173 -18.00 -4.44 -7.71
CA SER A 173 -18.48 -3.06 -7.84
C SER A 173 -19.21 -2.86 -9.17
N SER A 174 -20.44 -2.38 -9.09
CA SER A 174 -21.21 -2.04 -10.30
C SER A 174 -20.63 -0.82 -11.08
N ALA A 175 -19.67 -0.08 -10.50
CA ALA A 175 -18.91 0.92 -11.24
C ALA A 175 -18.01 0.28 -12.32
N LEU A 176 -17.44 -0.89 -12.04
CA LEU A 176 -16.57 -1.65 -12.95
C LEU A 176 -17.30 -2.79 -13.67
N ALA A 177 -18.64 -2.77 -13.72
CA ALA A 177 -19.42 -3.83 -14.36
C ALA A 177 -18.97 -4.04 -15.82
N GLY A 178 -18.65 -5.30 -16.14
CA GLY A 178 -18.19 -5.70 -17.48
C GLY A 178 -16.68 -5.51 -17.74
N ILE A 179 -15.92 -4.93 -16.80
CA ILE A 179 -14.47 -4.77 -16.92
C ILE A 179 -13.76 -5.95 -16.23
N PRO A 180 -12.88 -6.68 -16.94
CA PRO A 180 -12.11 -7.75 -16.33
C PRO A 180 -11.16 -7.23 -15.25
N VAL A 181 -11.16 -7.87 -14.07
CA VAL A 181 -10.23 -7.57 -12.99
C VAL A 181 -9.30 -8.76 -12.79
N SER A 182 -8.01 -8.54 -12.97
CA SER A 182 -6.96 -9.52 -12.75
C SER A 182 -6.19 -9.26 -11.46
N VAL A 183 -5.28 -10.16 -11.08
CA VAL A 183 -4.47 -10.02 -9.86
C VAL A 183 -2.99 -10.10 -10.21
N ILE A 184 -2.24 -9.04 -9.90
CA ILE A 184 -0.78 -9.04 -9.92
C ILE A 184 -0.31 -8.52 -8.57
N PRO A 185 0.17 -9.40 -7.67
CA PRO A 185 0.64 -8.96 -6.35
C PRO A 185 1.88 -8.08 -6.44
N ASN A 186 1.98 -7.11 -5.53
CA ASN A 186 3.17 -6.27 -5.40
C ASN A 186 4.42 -7.13 -5.23
N GLY A 187 5.53 -6.63 -5.76
CA GLY A 187 6.86 -7.18 -5.57
C GLY A 187 7.74 -6.22 -4.80
N ILE A 188 8.82 -6.77 -4.24
CA ILE A 188 9.88 -6.05 -3.55
C ILE A 188 11.23 -6.37 -4.16
N ASP A 189 12.21 -5.51 -3.94
CA ASP A 189 13.58 -5.76 -4.36
C ASP A 189 14.26 -6.76 -3.42
N THR A 190 14.31 -8.02 -3.82
CA THR A 190 14.94 -9.08 -3.04
C THR A 190 16.49 -9.06 -3.09
N GLY A 191 17.08 -8.16 -3.87
CA GLY A 191 18.49 -7.79 -3.81
C GLY A 191 18.81 -6.89 -2.63
N VAL A 192 17.81 -6.16 -2.10
CA VAL A 192 17.91 -5.33 -0.90
C VAL A 192 17.37 -6.06 0.33
N PHE A 193 16.17 -6.65 0.22
CA PHE A 193 15.51 -7.35 1.30
C PHE A 193 15.88 -8.84 1.31
N PHE A 194 16.86 -9.18 2.14
CA PHE A 194 17.34 -10.55 2.40
C PHE A 194 17.90 -10.65 3.82
N PRO A 195 18.07 -11.87 4.38
CA PRO A 195 18.59 -12.05 5.73
C PRO A 195 20.00 -11.48 5.91
N ARG A 196 20.21 -10.61 6.92
CA ARG A 196 21.47 -9.92 7.24
C ARG A 196 21.90 -10.21 8.70
N PRO A 197 22.34 -11.45 9.02
CA PRO A 197 22.53 -11.87 10.41
C PRO A 197 23.63 -11.09 11.15
N GLN A 198 24.70 -10.71 10.45
CA GLN A 198 25.82 -9.97 11.04
C GLN A 198 25.40 -8.53 11.42
N ASP A 199 24.81 -7.79 10.44
CA ASP A 199 24.33 -6.42 10.67
C ASP A 199 23.20 -6.40 11.73
N ALA A 200 22.32 -7.41 11.71
CA ALA A 200 21.26 -7.60 12.69
C ALA A 200 21.82 -7.77 14.11
N SER A 201 22.90 -8.55 14.29
CA SER A 201 23.57 -8.73 15.57
C SER A 201 24.17 -7.41 16.08
N GLN A 202 24.83 -6.65 15.21
CA GLN A 202 25.40 -5.34 15.55
C GLN A 202 24.29 -4.34 15.94
N LEU A 203 23.17 -4.31 15.21
CA LEU A 203 22.03 -3.46 15.55
C LEU A 203 21.45 -3.82 16.92
N ARG A 204 21.29 -5.12 17.23
CA ARG A 204 20.80 -5.56 18.55
C ARG A 204 21.74 -5.10 19.67
N GLN A 205 23.05 -5.17 19.47
CA GLN A 205 24.06 -4.68 20.44
C GLN A 205 23.95 -3.17 20.63
N SER A 206 23.88 -2.39 19.54
CA SER A 206 23.76 -0.93 19.61
C SER A 206 22.48 -0.46 20.31
N LEU A 207 21.39 -1.23 20.19
CA LEU A 207 20.12 -0.99 20.89
C LEU A 207 20.09 -1.57 22.32
N SER A 208 21.21 -2.10 22.82
CA SER A 208 21.35 -2.73 24.16
C SER A 208 20.28 -3.81 24.41
N ILE A 209 19.96 -4.60 23.40
CA ILE A 209 19.01 -5.71 23.53
C ILE A 209 19.73 -6.89 24.18
N ALA A 210 19.33 -7.23 25.40
CA ALA A 210 19.96 -8.30 26.16
C ALA A 210 19.82 -9.65 25.45
N PRO A 211 20.83 -10.54 25.53
CA PRO A 211 20.74 -11.91 25.02
C PRO A 211 19.49 -12.65 25.53
N GLY A 212 18.85 -13.42 24.66
CA GLY A 212 17.62 -14.15 25.00
C GLY A 212 16.31 -13.34 24.94
N LYS A 213 16.36 -12.02 24.79
CA LYS A 213 15.14 -11.22 24.51
C LYS A 213 14.75 -11.33 23.05
N ARG A 214 13.48 -11.62 22.82
CA ARG A 214 12.89 -11.59 21.47
C ARG A 214 12.48 -10.16 21.10
N VAL A 215 12.76 -9.78 19.86
CA VAL A 215 12.46 -8.46 19.29
C VAL A 215 11.17 -8.50 18.51
N ILE A 216 10.22 -7.69 18.92
CA ILE A 216 8.91 -7.51 18.25
C ILE A 216 8.92 -6.15 17.56
N LEU A 217 8.84 -6.14 16.24
CA LEU A 217 8.92 -4.93 15.43
C LEU A 217 7.52 -4.49 14.97
N PHE A 218 7.26 -3.20 15.07
CA PHE A 218 6.20 -2.49 14.36
C PHE A 218 6.85 -1.51 13.39
N ALA A 219 6.41 -1.51 12.13
CA ALA A 219 6.93 -0.59 11.11
C ALA A 219 5.77 0.05 10.35
N ALA A 220 5.68 1.38 10.39
CA ALA A 220 4.69 2.14 9.64
C ALA A 220 5.19 3.58 9.43
N PRO A 221 4.87 4.22 8.28
CA PRO A 221 5.34 5.58 8.00
C PRO A 221 4.80 6.63 8.99
N ALA A 222 3.66 6.35 9.64
CA ALA A 222 3.08 7.17 10.69
C ALA A 222 2.33 6.31 11.70
N PHE A 223 2.37 6.70 12.98
CA PHE A 223 1.74 5.98 14.08
C PHE A 223 0.27 6.38 14.23
N THR A 224 -0.54 5.97 13.26
CA THR A 224 -1.96 6.33 13.19
C THR A 224 -2.86 5.24 13.78
N HIS A 225 -4.09 5.63 14.14
CA HIS A 225 -5.14 4.71 14.53
C HIS A 225 -5.44 3.67 13.43
N GLY A 226 -5.43 4.07 12.14
CA GLY A 226 -5.63 3.16 11.01
C GLY A 226 -4.55 2.08 10.91
N LYS A 227 -3.30 2.42 11.23
CA LYS A 227 -2.17 1.47 11.32
C LYS A 227 -2.15 0.67 12.63
N GLY A 228 -3.07 0.98 13.58
CA GLY A 228 -3.26 0.24 14.82
C GLY A 228 -2.13 0.41 15.83
N PHE A 229 -1.47 1.58 15.83
CA PHE A 229 -0.37 1.83 16.76
C PHE A 229 -0.82 1.78 18.23
N ASP A 230 -2.05 2.19 18.52
CA ASP A 230 -2.70 2.03 19.82
C ASP A 230 -2.78 0.55 20.26
N LEU A 231 -3.17 -0.34 19.35
CA LEU A 231 -3.21 -1.79 19.60
C LEU A 231 -1.81 -2.39 19.80
N PHE A 232 -0.81 -1.86 19.09
CA PHE A 232 0.58 -2.23 19.31
C PHE A 232 1.07 -1.81 20.71
N LEU A 233 0.71 -0.61 21.18
CA LEU A 233 1.02 -0.18 22.55
C LEU A 233 0.33 -1.07 23.60
N ASP A 234 -0.93 -1.44 23.37
CA ASP A 234 -1.65 -2.38 24.27
C ASP A 234 -1.01 -3.76 24.29
N LEU A 235 -0.55 -4.25 23.14
CA LEU A 235 0.23 -5.48 23.04
C LEU A 235 1.53 -5.36 23.86
N ALA A 236 2.29 -4.28 23.70
CA ALA A 236 3.54 -4.07 24.43
C ALA A 236 3.31 -4.00 25.96
N ARG A 237 2.26 -3.30 26.41
CA ARG A 237 1.87 -3.24 27.84
C ARG A 237 1.51 -4.63 28.36
N SER A 238 0.70 -5.38 27.62
CA SER A 238 0.27 -6.73 28.04
C SER A 238 1.40 -7.75 28.13
N CYS A 239 2.55 -7.45 27.48
CA CYS A 239 3.74 -8.28 27.44
C CYS A 239 4.90 -7.76 28.31
N ALA A 240 4.69 -6.77 29.18
CA ALA A 240 5.77 -6.16 29.96
C ALA A 240 6.53 -7.13 30.88
N HIS A 241 5.87 -8.23 31.30
CA HIS A 241 6.46 -9.28 32.14
C HIS A 241 7.18 -10.38 31.34
N LEU A 242 7.14 -10.34 30.01
CA LEU A 242 7.77 -11.34 29.13
C LEU A 242 9.17 -10.87 28.68
N PRO A 243 10.08 -11.76 28.30
CA PRO A 243 11.39 -11.42 27.79
C PRO A 243 11.32 -10.89 26.35
N LEU A 244 10.47 -9.89 26.12
CA LEU A 244 10.23 -9.27 24.82
C LEU A 244 10.72 -7.82 24.82
N ARG A 245 11.33 -7.41 23.71
CA ARG A 245 11.68 -6.02 23.41
C ARG A 245 10.86 -5.57 22.21
N PHE A 246 10.10 -4.51 22.39
CA PHE A 246 9.29 -3.91 21.32
C PHE A 246 10.08 -2.78 20.65
N LEU A 247 10.10 -2.75 19.33
CA LEU A 247 10.69 -1.68 18.52
C LEU A 247 9.59 -1.09 17.63
N ALA A 248 9.54 0.23 17.52
CA ALA A 248 8.64 0.94 16.62
C ALA A 248 9.43 1.85 15.68
N ALA A 249 9.34 1.60 14.37
CA ALA A 249 10.00 2.38 13.32
C ALA A 249 8.97 3.15 12.47
N GLY A 250 9.24 4.43 12.20
CA GLY A 250 8.46 5.30 11.31
C GLY A 250 8.24 6.71 11.82
N ASP A 251 7.57 6.89 12.93
CA ASP A 251 7.26 8.21 13.49
C ASP A 251 8.30 8.63 14.55
N HIS A 252 8.48 9.94 14.71
CA HIS A 252 9.34 10.52 15.75
C HIS A 252 8.68 10.63 17.13
N THR A 253 7.40 10.27 17.25
CA THR A 253 6.67 10.32 18.52
C THR A 253 7.29 9.35 19.53
N ARG A 254 7.71 9.88 20.67
CA ARG A 254 8.26 9.08 21.77
C ARG A 254 7.15 8.53 22.66
N HIS A 255 7.24 7.26 22.99
CA HIS A 255 6.33 6.60 23.93
C HIS A 255 7.16 5.97 25.05
N SER A 256 6.77 6.25 26.29
CA SER A 256 7.49 5.76 27.48
C SER A 256 6.87 4.45 27.98
N LEU A 257 7.36 3.32 27.47
CA LEU A 257 7.10 2.00 28.03
C LEU A 257 8.46 1.30 28.27
N PRO A 258 8.65 0.60 29.41
CA PRO A 258 9.96 0.02 29.77
C PRO A 258 10.49 -0.98 28.75
N ASN A 259 9.61 -1.67 28.04
CA ASN A 259 9.94 -2.69 27.04
C ASN A 259 9.85 -2.18 25.59
N LEU A 260 9.62 -0.88 25.35
CA LEU A 260 9.48 -0.28 24.01
C LEU A 260 10.61 0.71 23.72
N THR A 261 11.14 0.66 22.49
CA THR A 261 12.02 1.69 21.93
C THR A 261 11.39 2.20 20.63
N THR A 262 11.21 3.51 20.50
CA THR A 262 10.86 4.17 19.24
C THR A 262 12.13 4.60 18.51
N LEU A 263 12.27 4.18 17.25
CA LEU A 263 13.48 4.38 16.44
C LEU A 263 13.38 5.63 15.54
N GLY A 264 12.19 6.24 15.46
CA GLY A 264 11.94 7.33 14.52
C GLY A 264 11.86 6.84 13.07
N HIS A 265 11.99 7.79 12.16
CA HIS A 265 11.98 7.50 10.72
C HIS A 265 13.28 6.81 10.29
N ILE A 266 13.18 5.69 9.63
CA ILE A 266 14.31 4.97 9.04
C ILE A 266 14.39 5.34 7.55
N SER A 267 15.42 6.08 7.19
CA SER A 267 15.64 6.56 5.81
C SER A 267 16.60 5.63 5.07
N GLY A 268 16.10 4.60 4.47
CA GLY A 268 16.94 3.72 3.66
C GLY A 268 16.40 2.29 3.64
N ARG A 269 16.36 1.69 2.46
CA ARG A 269 15.85 0.34 2.26
C ARG A 269 16.76 -0.71 2.92
N GLU A 270 18.06 -0.50 2.83
CA GLU A 270 19.09 -1.34 3.45
C GLU A 270 19.00 -1.33 4.98
N GLN A 271 18.79 -0.13 5.58
CA GLN A 271 18.62 -0.01 7.03
C GLN A 271 17.34 -0.70 7.49
N MET A 272 16.24 -0.58 6.71
CA MET A 272 15.02 -1.34 6.98
C MET A 272 15.24 -2.85 6.86
N ALA A 273 16.02 -3.33 5.89
CA ALA A 273 16.35 -4.76 5.75
C ALA A 273 17.15 -5.28 6.95
N VAL A 274 18.09 -4.48 7.48
CA VAL A 274 18.81 -4.79 8.73
C VAL A 274 17.85 -4.82 9.92
N LEU A 275 16.94 -3.86 10.02
CA LEU A 275 15.95 -3.81 11.09
C LEU A 275 14.99 -4.99 11.07
N TYR A 276 14.49 -5.38 9.89
CA TYR A 276 13.71 -6.60 9.75
C TYR A 276 14.54 -7.82 10.18
N SER A 277 15.77 -7.96 9.69
CA SER A 277 16.63 -9.09 10.06
C SER A 277 16.96 -9.14 11.56
N ALA A 278 16.95 -7.99 12.25
CA ALA A 278 17.16 -7.90 13.67
C ALA A 278 15.90 -8.24 14.51
N ALA A 279 14.72 -8.27 13.89
CA ALA A 279 13.48 -8.60 14.57
C ALA A 279 13.22 -10.12 14.54
N ASP A 280 12.62 -10.65 15.61
CA ASP A 280 12.15 -12.02 15.66
C ASP A 280 10.73 -12.17 15.12
N VAL A 281 9.95 -11.06 15.14
CA VAL A 281 8.58 -11.02 14.60
C VAL A 281 8.26 -9.58 14.18
N LEU A 282 7.68 -9.42 12.99
CA LEU A 282 6.97 -8.20 12.60
C LEU A 282 5.50 -8.34 13.04
N VAL A 283 4.97 -7.35 13.78
CA VAL A 283 3.54 -7.28 14.08
C VAL A 283 2.87 -6.23 13.21
N LEU A 284 1.77 -6.62 12.57
CA LEU A 284 0.94 -5.74 11.77
C LEU A 284 -0.42 -5.56 12.44
N CYS A 285 -0.59 -4.43 13.13
CA CYS A 285 -1.80 -4.08 13.87
C CYS A 285 -2.80 -3.26 13.04
N SER A 286 -2.59 -3.12 11.74
CA SER A 286 -3.46 -2.32 10.85
C SER A 286 -4.91 -2.78 10.95
N ARG A 287 -5.83 -1.81 11.06
CA ARG A 287 -7.27 -2.06 11.01
C ARG A 287 -7.78 -2.26 9.60
N GLN A 288 -7.03 -1.76 8.63
CA GLN A 288 -7.30 -1.93 7.20
C GLN A 288 -5.99 -1.85 6.44
N ASP A 289 -5.76 -2.78 5.52
CA ASP A 289 -4.62 -2.76 4.60
C ASP A 289 -4.92 -3.61 3.36
N ASN A 290 -4.54 -3.12 2.18
CA ASN A 290 -4.87 -3.82 0.94
C ASN A 290 -3.82 -4.88 0.58
N PHE A 291 -2.54 -4.55 0.74
CA PHE A 291 -1.41 -5.46 0.50
C PHE A 291 -0.12 -4.86 1.06
N PRO A 292 0.14 -4.97 2.38
CA PRO A 292 1.25 -4.29 3.04
C PRO A 292 2.61 -4.84 2.61
N THR A 293 3.43 -4.02 1.98
CA THR A 293 4.77 -4.42 1.52
C THR A 293 5.73 -4.73 2.67
N VAL A 294 5.55 -4.10 3.82
CA VAL A 294 6.33 -4.40 5.04
C VAL A 294 6.30 -5.88 5.43
N CYS A 295 5.18 -6.58 5.13
CA CYS A 295 5.08 -8.02 5.38
C CYS A 295 5.94 -8.84 4.40
N LEU A 296 6.01 -8.40 3.14
CA LEU A 296 6.82 -9.02 2.11
C LEU A 296 8.31 -8.83 2.43
N GLU A 297 8.67 -7.59 2.79
CA GLU A 297 10.02 -7.16 3.15
C GLU A 297 10.54 -7.95 4.37
N ALA A 298 9.75 -8.01 5.44
CA ALA A 298 10.09 -8.77 6.63
C ALA A 298 10.27 -10.27 6.33
N SER A 299 9.31 -10.86 5.61
CA SER A 299 9.36 -12.29 5.23
C SER A 299 10.61 -12.61 4.39
N ALA A 300 10.98 -11.73 3.46
CA ALA A 300 12.17 -11.87 2.64
C ALA A 300 13.48 -11.74 3.45
N CYS A 301 13.46 -10.97 4.55
CA CYS A 301 14.57 -10.84 5.50
C CYS A 301 14.60 -11.97 6.55
N GLY A 302 13.70 -12.95 6.50
CA GLY A 302 13.64 -14.05 7.43
C GLY A 302 12.84 -13.77 8.70
N THR A 303 12.05 -12.71 8.73
CA THR A 303 11.26 -12.30 9.88
C THR A 303 9.80 -12.67 9.67
N PRO A 304 9.22 -13.57 10.49
CA PRO A 304 7.83 -13.96 10.38
C PRO A 304 6.90 -12.81 10.77
N VAL A 305 5.68 -12.86 10.24
CA VAL A 305 4.67 -11.81 10.41
C VAL A 305 3.50 -12.31 11.26
N VAL A 306 3.10 -11.54 12.25
CA VAL A 306 1.83 -11.73 12.95
C VAL A 306 0.94 -10.52 12.68
N GLY A 307 -0.13 -10.71 11.92
CA GLY A 307 -1.00 -9.61 11.49
C GLY A 307 -2.46 -9.86 11.75
N PHE A 308 -3.27 -8.81 11.80
CA PHE A 308 -4.73 -8.99 11.80
C PHE A 308 -5.22 -9.45 10.43
N SER A 309 -6.22 -10.34 10.44
CA SER A 309 -6.88 -10.85 9.22
C SER A 309 -7.82 -9.79 8.64
N VAL A 310 -7.24 -8.70 8.11
CA VAL A 310 -7.96 -7.60 7.49
C VAL A 310 -7.49 -7.40 6.04
N GLY A 311 -8.41 -7.05 5.15
CA GLY A 311 -8.05 -6.76 3.77
C GLY A 311 -7.27 -7.87 3.08
N GLY A 312 -6.17 -7.51 2.44
CA GLY A 312 -5.24 -8.44 1.79
C GLY A 312 -4.10 -8.94 2.69
N VAL A 313 -4.07 -8.58 3.98
CA VAL A 313 -3.01 -9.00 4.92
C VAL A 313 -2.79 -10.52 4.93
N PRO A 314 -3.84 -11.38 4.99
CA PRO A 314 -3.64 -12.83 4.97
C PRO A 314 -2.93 -13.35 3.72
N GLU A 315 -3.04 -12.63 2.59
CA GLU A 315 -2.40 -13.02 1.33
C GLU A 315 -0.89 -12.74 1.32
N THR A 316 -0.41 -11.88 2.22
CA THR A 316 1.02 -11.54 2.37
C THR A 316 1.77 -12.48 3.30
N ILE A 317 1.06 -13.29 4.09
CA ILE A 317 1.63 -14.22 5.08
C ILE A 317 1.65 -15.62 4.45
N LEU A 318 2.82 -16.04 3.98
CA LEU A 318 2.98 -17.39 3.42
C LEU A 318 3.08 -18.46 4.51
N PRO A 319 2.77 -19.73 4.20
CA PRO A 319 2.92 -20.84 5.13
C PRO A 319 4.34 -20.90 5.73
N GLY A 320 4.44 -21.07 7.04
CA GLY A 320 5.71 -21.09 7.76
C GLY A 320 6.36 -19.74 8.00
N LEU A 321 5.73 -18.63 7.55
CA LEU A 321 6.24 -17.26 7.69
C LEU A 321 5.34 -16.36 8.55
N GLY A 322 4.47 -16.96 9.34
CA GLY A 322 3.66 -16.20 10.29
C GLY A 322 2.21 -16.65 10.39
N VAL A 323 1.40 -15.83 11.04
CA VAL A 323 0.00 -16.15 11.36
C VAL A 323 -0.86 -14.90 11.23
N ALA A 324 -2.02 -15.03 10.57
CA ALA A 324 -3.08 -14.02 10.63
C ALA A 324 -4.04 -14.34 11.80
N VAL A 325 -4.28 -13.36 12.66
CA VAL A 325 -5.18 -13.48 13.82
C VAL A 325 -6.45 -12.65 13.61
N PRO A 326 -7.55 -12.92 14.34
CA PRO A 326 -8.79 -12.15 14.20
C PRO A 326 -8.56 -10.64 14.40
N PRO A 327 -9.28 -9.78 13.64
CA PRO A 327 -9.13 -8.33 13.71
C PRO A 327 -9.28 -7.77 15.11
N GLY A 328 -8.33 -6.93 15.55
CA GLY A 328 -8.35 -6.29 16.88
C GLY A 328 -8.06 -7.22 18.07
N ASN A 329 -7.86 -8.51 17.83
CA ASN A 329 -7.65 -9.47 18.93
C ASN A 329 -6.18 -9.49 19.38
N VAL A 330 -5.80 -8.50 20.22
CA VAL A 330 -4.47 -8.37 20.82
C VAL A 330 -4.10 -9.60 21.67
N THR A 331 -5.08 -10.23 22.34
CA THR A 331 -4.83 -11.44 23.15
C THR A 331 -4.41 -12.62 22.28
N ALA A 332 -5.05 -12.83 21.12
CA ALA A 332 -4.63 -13.84 20.17
C ALA A 332 -3.22 -13.56 19.63
N MET A 333 -2.94 -12.29 19.29
CA MET A 333 -1.60 -11.87 18.84
C MET A 333 -0.54 -12.19 19.91
N ARG A 334 -0.79 -11.83 21.17
CA ARG A 334 0.11 -12.15 22.29
C ARG A 334 0.39 -13.65 22.42
N ARG A 335 -0.63 -14.50 22.30
CA ARG A 335 -0.46 -15.96 22.36
C ARG A 335 0.46 -16.46 21.25
N VAL A 336 0.26 -15.98 20.02
CA VAL A 336 1.11 -16.35 18.87
C VAL A 336 2.56 -15.91 19.12
N LEU A 337 2.80 -14.71 19.64
CA LEU A 337 4.16 -14.23 19.94
C LEU A 337 4.92 -15.15 20.90
N GLN A 338 4.24 -15.86 21.79
CA GLN A 338 4.88 -16.78 22.76
C GLN A 338 5.31 -18.10 22.12
N THR A 339 4.63 -18.55 21.07
CA THR A 339 4.79 -19.88 20.48
C THR A 339 5.38 -19.88 19.07
N LEU A 340 5.41 -18.72 18.40
CA LEU A 340 5.89 -18.62 17.03
C LEU A 340 7.38 -18.91 16.96
N LEU A 341 7.74 -19.87 16.12
CA LEU A 341 9.12 -20.26 15.85
C LEU A 341 9.71 -19.44 14.68
N PRO A 342 11.04 -19.31 14.62
CA PRO A 342 11.71 -18.76 13.43
C PRO A 342 11.36 -19.58 12.18
N PRO A 343 11.23 -18.94 11.01
CA PRO A 343 10.92 -19.64 9.77
C PRO A 343 12.07 -20.50 9.30
N ALA A 344 11.75 -21.62 8.68
CA ALA A 344 12.75 -22.46 8.03
C ALA A 344 13.38 -21.69 6.84
N PRO A 345 14.69 -21.89 6.55
CA PRO A 345 15.36 -21.24 5.41
C PRO A 345 14.66 -21.46 4.06
N ALA A 346 14.05 -22.62 3.86
CA ALA A 346 13.28 -22.94 2.64
C ALA A 346 12.03 -22.03 2.50
N ALA A 347 11.33 -21.73 3.59
CA ALA A 347 10.18 -20.82 3.56
C ALA A 347 10.62 -19.39 3.22
N VAL A 348 11.75 -18.93 3.75
CA VAL A 348 12.33 -17.62 3.42
C VAL A 348 12.71 -17.54 1.95
N ALA A 349 13.36 -18.58 1.41
CA ALA A 349 13.71 -18.67 -0.01
C ALA A 349 12.45 -18.63 -0.90
N GLN A 350 11.39 -19.33 -0.51
CA GLN A 350 10.09 -19.29 -1.20
C GLN A 350 9.47 -17.89 -1.17
N ALA A 351 9.54 -17.18 -0.04
CA ALA A 351 9.03 -15.80 0.06
C ALA A 351 9.82 -14.88 -0.88
N ARG A 352 11.12 -14.95 -0.90
CA ARG A 352 11.97 -14.15 -1.79
C ARG A 352 11.63 -14.41 -3.25
N ALA A 353 11.49 -15.67 -3.67
CA ALA A 353 11.09 -16.01 -5.03
C ALA A 353 9.67 -15.50 -5.35
N ARG A 354 8.73 -15.61 -4.40
CA ARG A 354 7.34 -15.20 -4.59
C ARG A 354 7.18 -13.69 -4.67
N TRP A 355 7.93 -12.93 -3.88
CA TRP A 355 7.78 -11.48 -3.75
C TRP A 355 8.82 -10.68 -4.54
N ASP A 356 9.64 -11.31 -5.38
CA ASP A 356 10.61 -10.60 -6.23
C ASP A 356 9.90 -9.65 -7.20
N CYS A 357 10.37 -8.39 -7.26
CA CYS A 357 9.80 -7.37 -8.14
C CYS A 357 9.95 -7.71 -9.63
N ARG A 358 10.95 -8.53 -10.00
CA ARG A 358 11.13 -9.00 -11.39
C ARG A 358 9.97 -9.88 -11.83
N ARG A 359 9.45 -10.75 -10.94
CA ARG A 359 8.24 -11.54 -11.20
C ARG A 359 7.04 -10.63 -11.47
N MET A 360 6.81 -9.63 -10.61
CA MET A 360 5.74 -8.65 -10.80
C MET A 360 5.89 -7.91 -12.14
N ALA A 361 7.11 -7.49 -12.47
CA ALA A 361 7.39 -6.79 -13.73
C ALA A 361 7.10 -7.69 -14.95
N LEU A 362 7.45 -8.98 -14.91
CA LEU A 362 7.16 -9.94 -15.98
C LEU A 362 5.63 -10.15 -16.15
N ASP A 363 4.88 -10.23 -15.06
CA ASP A 363 3.42 -10.35 -15.10
C ASP A 363 2.78 -9.10 -15.77
N TYR A 364 3.26 -7.88 -15.44
CA TYR A 364 2.81 -6.65 -16.11
C TYR A 364 3.23 -6.58 -17.58
N LEU A 365 4.46 -6.99 -17.92
CA LEU A 365 4.90 -7.05 -19.30
C LEU A 365 4.04 -8.00 -20.14
N ALA A 366 3.68 -9.15 -19.59
CA ALA A 366 2.76 -10.08 -20.26
C ALA A 366 1.36 -9.46 -20.45
N LEU A 367 0.89 -8.65 -19.49
CA LEU A 367 -0.35 -7.91 -19.61
C LEU A 367 -0.26 -6.83 -20.71
N TYR A 368 0.80 -6.02 -20.73
CA TYR A 368 0.99 -4.97 -21.74
C TYR A 368 1.02 -5.55 -23.15
N ARG A 369 1.76 -6.65 -23.37
CA ARG A 369 1.82 -7.34 -24.69
C ARG A 369 0.46 -7.83 -25.18
N ARG A 370 -0.48 -8.15 -24.28
CA ARG A 370 -1.85 -8.53 -24.67
C ARG A 370 -2.72 -7.31 -25.01
N MET A 371 -2.36 -6.13 -24.55
CA MET A 371 -3.13 -4.90 -24.77
C MET A 371 -2.64 -4.11 -25.99
N THR A 372 -1.39 -4.33 -26.40
CA THR A 372 -0.82 -3.76 -27.64
C THR A 372 -0.94 -4.77 -28.76
N PRO A 373 -1.27 -4.29 -30.01
CA PRO A 373 -1.37 -5.17 -31.16
C PRO A 373 -0.06 -5.84 -31.52
#